data_ee73f98a65a5ed947a35dd76fe3c0c6f
#
_entry.id   ee73f98a65a5ed947a35dd76fe3c0c6f
#
_cell.length_a   1.000
_cell.length_b   1.000
_cell.length_c   1.000
_cell.angle_alpha   90.00
_cell.angle_beta   90.00
_cell.angle_gamma   90.00
#
_symmetry.space_group_name_H-M   'P 1'
#
loop_
_entity.id
_entity.type
_entity.pdbx_description
1 polymer ?
#
loop_
_entity_poly.entity_id
_entity_poly.type
_entity_poly.pdbx_seq_one_letter_code
_entity_poly.pdbx_strand_id
1 'polypeptide(L)'
;MMTDQEIRAAIERREIILDPPDFARIEPASYDVRVGNWAFASSSKEKINLKEKGLLVIDPGEFAVLESRERVELDNKTAAQLGLRSEYARRGLLMLSGPQIDPGFGGILVVRMINLAPKPIAMPYEAPFLTLQFFRLSNPVSKPYSGPQQGQFGISAQDIQELIETEGMTLGQVTKTLGALAKDVAELRGSVGRLSWVLPLIVAVGMAVVGAVVALK
;
A
#
# COMPACT_ATOMS: atom_id res chain seq x y z
N MET A 1 -2.23 6.78 -28.34
CA MET A 1 -1.60 7.35 -27.12
C MET A 1 -1.23 8.79 -27.46
N MET A 2 -1.42 9.72 -26.51
CA MET A 2 -1.13 11.15 -26.71
C MET A 2 0.30 11.47 -26.31
N THR A 3 0.93 12.38 -27.02
CA THR A 3 2.25 12.95 -26.70
C THR A 3 2.12 14.03 -25.63
N ASP A 4 3.25 14.49 -25.05
CA ASP A 4 3.29 15.61 -24.09
C ASP A 4 2.63 16.88 -24.60
N GLN A 5 2.86 17.23 -25.87
CA GLN A 5 2.23 18.41 -26.51
C GLN A 5 0.72 18.24 -26.65
N GLU A 6 0.26 17.06 -27.03
CA GLU A 6 -1.18 16.76 -27.15
C GLU A 6 -1.86 16.74 -25.79
N ILE A 7 -1.22 16.20 -24.74
CA ILE A 7 -1.71 16.22 -23.37
C ILE A 7 -1.85 17.67 -22.88
N ARG A 8 -0.80 18.48 -23.04
CA ARG A 8 -0.81 19.91 -22.68
C ARG A 8 -1.97 20.65 -23.37
N ALA A 9 -2.08 20.50 -24.69
CA ALA A 9 -3.14 21.14 -25.46
C ALA A 9 -4.55 20.65 -25.06
N ALA A 10 -4.70 19.38 -24.70
CA ALA A 10 -5.98 18.83 -24.23
C ALA A 10 -6.37 19.38 -22.84
N ILE A 11 -5.40 19.59 -21.93
CA ILE A 11 -5.64 20.23 -20.64
C ILE A 11 -6.05 21.70 -20.85
N GLU A 12 -5.34 22.44 -21.69
CA GLU A 12 -5.64 23.83 -22.02
C GLU A 12 -7.05 24.01 -22.64
N ARG A 13 -7.47 23.06 -23.48
CA ARG A 13 -8.84 23.02 -24.07
C ARG A 13 -9.90 22.43 -23.15
N ARG A 14 -9.53 21.99 -21.93
CA ARG A 14 -10.43 21.34 -20.97
C ARG A 14 -11.06 20.03 -21.49
N GLU A 15 -10.41 19.35 -22.41
CA GLU A 15 -10.77 18.00 -22.87
C GLU A 15 -10.29 16.96 -21.84
N ILE A 16 -9.19 17.27 -21.14
CA ILE A 16 -8.70 16.61 -19.94
C ILE A 16 -8.63 17.66 -18.84
N ILE A 17 -9.23 17.39 -17.69
CA ILE A 17 -9.08 18.23 -16.51
C ILE A 17 -8.29 17.47 -15.47
N LEU A 18 -7.21 18.07 -14.99
CA LEU A 18 -6.42 17.62 -13.85
C LEU A 18 -6.43 18.77 -12.84
N ASP A 19 -7.03 18.59 -11.69
CA ASP A 19 -7.19 19.66 -10.70
C ASP A 19 -6.66 19.21 -9.32
N PRO A 20 -5.63 19.88 -8.78
CA PRO A 20 -4.86 20.98 -9.35
C PRO A 20 -3.87 20.53 -10.42
N PRO A 21 -3.78 21.21 -11.58
CA PRO A 21 -2.85 20.84 -12.64
C PRO A 21 -1.39 21.12 -12.25
N ASP A 22 -0.49 20.28 -12.71
CA ASP A 22 0.95 20.51 -12.60
C ASP A 22 1.64 20.14 -13.92
N PHE A 23 1.87 21.13 -14.76
CA PHE A 23 2.46 20.93 -16.10
C PHE A 23 3.89 20.36 -16.06
N ALA A 24 4.57 20.43 -14.90
CA ALA A 24 5.88 19.81 -14.72
C ALA A 24 5.78 18.27 -14.58
N ARG A 25 4.57 17.73 -14.43
CA ARG A 25 4.28 16.29 -14.35
C ARG A 25 3.92 15.65 -15.69
N ILE A 26 3.92 16.44 -16.76
CA ILE A 26 3.73 15.90 -18.11
C ILE A 26 5.05 15.26 -18.53
N GLU A 27 4.98 13.97 -18.79
CA GLU A 27 6.06 13.14 -19.31
C GLU A 27 5.88 12.98 -20.85
N PRO A 28 6.84 12.45 -21.62
CA PRO A 28 6.76 12.40 -23.09
C PRO A 28 5.48 11.80 -23.68
N ALA A 29 4.78 10.91 -22.95
CA ALA A 29 3.55 10.27 -23.41
C ALA A 29 2.58 9.94 -22.25
N SER A 30 2.69 10.66 -21.13
CA SER A 30 1.88 10.40 -19.94
C SER A 30 1.86 11.62 -19.00
N TYR A 31 1.07 11.51 -17.93
CA TYR A 31 1.06 12.45 -16.82
C TYR A 31 1.26 11.68 -15.51
N ASP A 32 2.13 12.18 -14.66
CA ASP A 32 2.41 11.59 -13.36
C ASP A 32 1.51 12.17 -12.28
N VAL A 33 0.57 11.36 -11.80
CA VAL A 33 -0.39 11.70 -10.75
C VAL A 33 0.25 11.56 -9.37
N ARG A 34 -0.06 12.51 -8.49
CA ARG A 34 0.52 12.59 -7.14
C ARG A 34 -0.36 11.93 -6.08
N VAL A 35 0.29 11.49 -4.99
CA VAL A 35 -0.38 11.02 -3.76
C VAL A 35 -1.22 12.15 -3.16
N GLY A 36 -2.49 11.88 -2.89
CA GLY A 36 -3.46 12.83 -2.36
C GLY A 36 -3.44 12.98 -0.85
N ASN A 37 -4.51 13.59 -0.32
CA ASN A 37 -4.60 13.98 1.09
C ASN A 37 -4.82 12.80 2.03
N TRP A 38 -5.53 11.78 1.55
CA TRP A 38 -5.98 10.68 2.39
C TRP A 38 -5.45 9.34 1.91
N ALA A 39 -5.14 8.50 2.87
CA ALA A 39 -4.82 7.11 2.68
C ALA A 39 -5.46 6.26 3.78
N PHE A 40 -5.51 4.95 3.54
CA PHE A 40 -5.86 3.97 4.55
C PHE A 40 -4.90 2.79 4.40
N ALA A 41 -4.36 2.32 5.51
CA ALA A 41 -3.56 1.11 5.56
C ALA A 41 -4.24 0.11 6.49
N SER A 42 -4.23 -1.15 6.13
CA SER A 42 -4.95 -2.17 6.87
C SER A 42 -4.52 -2.29 8.34
N SER A 43 -3.26 -2.00 8.64
CA SER A 43 -2.75 -1.99 10.02
C SER A 43 -3.21 -0.78 10.84
N SER A 44 -3.57 0.33 10.20
CA SER A 44 -3.91 1.58 10.92
C SER A 44 -5.35 1.63 11.41
N LYS A 45 -6.27 0.88 10.79
CA LYS A 45 -7.72 0.86 11.05
C LYS A 45 -8.45 2.20 10.91
N GLU A 46 -7.74 3.27 10.58
CA GLU A 46 -8.26 4.63 10.45
C GLU A 46 -7.72 5.31 9.18
N LYS A 47 -8.51 6.24 8.63
CA LYS A 47 -8.05 7.11 7.54
C LYS A 47 -6.88 7.97 8.04
N ILE A 48 -5.85 8.05 7.24
CA ILE A 48 -4.62 8.79 7.53
C ILE A 48 -4.62 10.07 6.70
N ASN A 49 -4.55 11.23 7.37
CA ASN A 49 -4.35 12.51 6.70
C ASN A 49 -2.87 12.67 6.32
N LEU A 50 -2.55 12.46 5.06
CA LEU A 50 -1.17 12.53 4.57
C LEU A 50 -0.65 13.96 4.48
N LYS A 51 -1.52 14.94 4.32
CA LYS A 51 -1.14 16.36 4.36
C LYS A 51 -0.55 16.77 5.71
N GLU A 52 -1.01 16.15 6.80
CA GLU A 52 -0.49 16.39 8.14
C GLU A 52 0.66 15.45 8.50
N LYS A 53 0.52 14.16 8.16
CA LYS A 53 1.49 13.12 8.51
C LYS A 53 2.75 13.12 7.63
N GLY A 54 2.66 13.67 6.43
CA GLY A 54 3.76 13.76 5.45
C GLY A 54 3.93 12.53 4.57
N LEU A 55 3.65 11.32 5.07
CA LEU A 55 3.80 10.08 4.30
C LEU A 55 2.94 8.92 4.85
N LEU A 56 2.64 7.96 3.98
CA LEU A 56 2.18 6.61 4.35
C LEU A 56 3.37 5.65 4.31
N VAL A 57 3.46 4.77 5.29
CA VAL A 57 4.34 3.60 5.25
C VAL A 57 3.46 2.37 5.07
N ILE A 58 3.75 1.54 4.07
CA ILE A 58 3.07 0.28 3.79
C ILE A 58 4.02 -0.84 4.17
N ASP A 59 3.69 -1.57 5.22
CA ASP A 59 4.49 -2.68 5.74
C ASP A 59 4.45 -3.91 4.78
N PRO A 60 5.42 -4.84 4.88
CA PRO A 60 5.40 -6.07 4.09
C PRO A 60 4.07 -6.85 4.22
N GLY A 61 3.46 -7.20 3.11
CA GLY A 61 2.17 -7.89 3.02
C GLY A 61 0.95 -7.04 3.37
N GLU A 62 1.12 -5.77 3.64
CA GLU A 62 0.05 -4.86 4.00
C GLU A 62 -0.68 -4.35 2.77
N PHE A 63 -2.00 -4.26 2.88
CA PHE A 63 -2.86 -3.58 1.92
C PHE A 63 -3.00 -2.10 2.28
N ALA A 64 -3.10 -1.27 1.25
CA ALA A 64 -3.37 0.15 1.40
C ALA A 64 -4.32 0.65 0.31
N VAL A 65 -5.06 1.71 0.64
CA VAL A 65 -5.85 2.51 -0.30
C VAL A 65 -5.28 3.91 -0.29
N LEU A 66 -5.00 4.45 -1.46
CA LEU A 66 -4.52 5.83 -1.65
C LEU A 66 -5.42 6.55 -2.64
N GLU A 67 -5.61 7.83 -2.42
CA GLU A 67 -6.28 8.70 -3.38
C GLU A 67 -5.26 9.54 -4.15
N SER A 68 -5.65 9.97 -5.36
CA SER A 68 -4.87 10.93 -6.14
C SER A 68 -5.01 12.35 -5.57
N ARG A 69 -3.96 13.16 -5.74
CA ARG A 69 -4.01 14.60 -5.46
C ARG A 69 -4.85 15.32 -6.50
N GLU A 70 -4.73 14.89 -7.74
CA GLU A 70 -5.48 15.41 -8.86
C GLU A 70 -6.86 14.78 -8.96
N ARG A 71 -7.88 15.61 -9.08
CA ARG A 71 -9.16 15.22 -9.65
C ARG A 71 -8.96 15.09 -11.16
N VAL A 72 -9.41 14.00 -11.73
CA VAL A 72 -9.30 13.69 -13.16
C VAL A 72 -10.68 13.74 -13.79
N GLU A 73 -10.84 14.51 -14.89
CA GLU A 73 -12.05 14.47 -15.72
C GLU A 73 -11.66 14.30 -17.19
N LEU A 74 -12.35 13.43 -17.88
CA LEU A 74 -12.15 13.14 -19.28
C LEU A 74 -13.40 13.52 -20.09
N ASP A 75 -13.21 14.10 -21.27
CA ASP A 75 -14.29 14.28 -22.20
C ASP A 75 -14.81 12.92 -22.75
N ASN A 76 -15.85 12.94 -23.58
CA ASN A 76 -16.45 11.74 -24.15
C ASN A 76 -15.64 11.15 -25.33
N LYS A 77 -14.45 11.69 -25.61
CA LYS A 77 -13.57 11.29 -26.71
C LYS A 77 -12.15 10.94 -26.25
N THR A 78 -11.90 11.04 -24.96
CA THR A 78 -10.60 10.70 -24.35
C THR A 78 -10.77 9.58 -23.35
N ALA A 79 -9.99 8.50 -23.52
CA ALA A 79 -9.81 7.44 -22.52
C ALA A 79 -8.45 7.58 -21.88
N ALA A 80 -8.27 7.02 -20.68
CA ALA A 80 -6.95 6.92 -20.08
C ALA A 80 -6.67 5.52 -19.55
N GLN A 81 -5.38 5.21 -19.41
CA GLN A 81 -4.90 4.00 -18.76
C GLN A 81 -4.01 4.38 -17.58
N LEU A 82 -4.31 3.75 -16.46
CA LEU A 82 -3.65 3.96 -15.18
C LEU A 82 -2.58 2.88 -14.97
N GLY A 83 -1.41 3.29 -14.52
CA GLY A 83 -0.34 2.39 -14.11
C GLY A 83 0.38 2.89 -12.86
N LEU A 84 0.94 1.96 -12.08
CA LEU A 84 1.85 2.31 -10.99
C LEU A 84 3.19 2.78 -11.58
N ARG A 85 3.78 3.84 -11.05
CA ARG A 85 5.12 4.24 -11.48
C ARG A 85 6.13 3.13 -11.25
N SER A 86 7.02 2.95 -12.23
CA SER A 86 8.02 1.89 -12.22
C SER A 86 8.94 1.91 -10.98
N GLU A 87 9.13 3.08 -10.38
CA GLU A 87 9.86 3.22 -9.11
C GLU A 87 9.27 2.36 -8.00
N TYR A 88 7.95 2.43 -7.79
CA TYR A 88 7.25 1.67 -6.76
C TYR A 88 7.04 0.20 -7.17
N ALA A 89 6.74 -0.04 -8.44
CA ALA A 89 6.58 -1.39 -8.97
C ALA A 89 7.86 -2.23 -8.79
N ARG A 90 9.02 -1.66 -9.09
CA ARG A 90 10.33 -2.33 -8.89
C ARG A 90 10.67 -2.55 -7.42
N ARG A 91 10.09 -1.78 -6.51
CA ARG A 91 10.24 -1.97 -5.06
C ARG A 91 9.31 -3.05 -4.49
N GLY A 92 8.44 -3.61 -5.32
CA GLY A 92 7.53 -4.69 -4.95
C GLY A 92 6.13 -4.24 -4.54
N LEU A 93 5.75 -2.98 -4.82
CA LEU A 93 4.38 -2.52 -4.66
C LEU A 93 3.55 -2.98 -5.86
N LEU A 94 2.41 -3.61 -5.62
CA LEU A 94 1.47 -4.04 -6.65
C LEU A 94 0.17 -3.26 -6.54
N MET A 95 -0.29 -2.69 -7.66
CA MET A 95 -1.59 -2.05 -7.77
C MET A 95 -2.67 -3.10 -8.08
N LEU A 96 -3.78 -3.07 -7.33
CA LEU A 96 -4.90 -4.01 -7.43
C LEU A 96 -6.13 -3.39 -8.11
N SER A 97 -6.05 -2.12 -8.52
CA SER A 97 -7.12 -1.43 -9.23
C SER A 97 -7.09 -1.70 -10.73
N GLY A 98 -8.25 -1.64 -11.38
CA GLY A 98 -8.37 -1.73 -12.83
C GLY A 98 -7.57 -0.62 -13.52
N PRO A 99 -6.95 -0.90 -14.69
CA PRO A 99 -6.09 0.09 -15.35
C PRO A 99 -6.86 1.12 -16.18
N GLN A 100 -8.12 0.89 -16.51
CA GLN A 100 -8.88 1.70 -17.45
C GLN A 100 -9.64 2.84 -16.77
N ILE A 101 -9.58 4.02 -17.38
CA ILE A 101 -10.43 5.17 -17.07
C ILE A 101 -11.22 5.52 -18.33
N ASP A 102 -12.53 5.37 -18.25
CA ASP A 102 -13.44 5.51 -19.38
C ASP A 102 -13.69 6.97 -19.75
N PRO A 103 -14.01 7.27 -21.02
CA PRO A 103 -14.46 8.59 -21.44
C PRO A 103 -15.69 9.06 -20.66
N GLY A 104 -15.69 10.32 -20.23
CA GLY A 104 -16.72 10.90 -19.39
C GLY A 104 -16.54 10.69 -17.90
N PHE A 105 -15.51 9.95 -17.46
CA PHE A 105 -15.17 9.83 -16.05
C PHE A 105 -14.82 11.20 -15.46
N GLY A 106 -15.23 11.45 -14.21
CA GLY A 106 -14.85 12.62 -13.44
C GLY A 106 -14.78 12.30 -11.95
N GLY A 107 -13.60 12.41 -11.33
CA GLY A 107 -13.43 12.12 -9.90
C GLY A 107 -11.97 12.07 -9.46
N ILE A 108 -11.78 11.91 -8.16
CA ILE A 108 -10.50 11.54 -7.55
C ILE A 108 -10.25 10.06 -7.84
N LEU A 109 -9.02 9.71 -8.25
CA LEU A 109 -8.65 8.32 -8.43
C LEU A 109 -8.37 7.69 -7.06
N VAL A 110 -9.03 6.58 -6.77
CA VAL A 110 -8.78 5.77 -5.56
C VAL A 110 -8.21 4.44 -5.98
N VAL A 111 -7.02 4.13 -5.50
CA VAL A 111 -6.29 2.92 -5.90
C VAL A 111 -5.97 2.05 -4.69
N ARG A 112 -6.08 0.75 -4.87
CA ARG A 112 -5.70 -0.27 -3.88
C ARG A 112 -4.34 -0.83 -4.23
N MET A 113 -3.54 -1.08 -3.22
CA MET A 113 -2.18 -1.59 -3.36
C MET A 113 -1.87 -2.63 -2.30
N ILE A 114 -0.89 -3.48 -2.60
CA ILE A 114 -0.28 -4.40 -1.64
C ILE A 114 1.23 -4.31 -1.75
N ASN A 115 1.91 -4.29 -0.62
CA ASN A 115 3.37 -4.38 -0.57
C ASN A 115 3.81 -5.86 -0.51
N LEU A 116 4.32 -6.38 -1.62
CA LEU A 116 4.87 -7.74 -1.72
C LEU A 116 6.37 -7.80 -1.40
N ALA A 117 7.01 -6.65 -1.11
CA ALA A 117 8.41 -6.61 -0.75
C ALA A 117 8.63 -7.05 0.71
N PRO A 118 9.85 -7.50 1.06
CA PRO A 118 10.20 -7.85 2.44
C PRO A 118 10.50 -6.64 3.33
N LYS A 119 10.40 -5.40 2.79
CA LYS A 119 10.70 -4.15 3.48
C LYS A 119 9.52 -3.17 3.35
N PRO A 120 9.33 -2.28 4.33
CA PRO A 120 8.34 -1.22 4.22
C PRO A 120 8.60 -0.31 3.02
N ILE A 121 7.51 0.18 2.41
CA ILE A 121 7.56 1.14 1.30
C ILE A 121 6.90 2.44 1.78
N ALA A 122 7.66 3.54 1.72
CA ALA A 122 7.15 4.87 2.04
C ALA A 122 6.55 5.52 0.79
N MET A 123 5.37 6.12 0.94
CA MET A 123 4.62 6.89 -0.05
C MET A 123 4.45 8.33 0.46
N PRO A 124 5.33 9.27 0.12
CA PRO A 124 5.23 10.65 0.59
C PRO A 124 4.01 11.37 0.00
N TYR A 125 3.44 12.28 0.76
CA TYR A 125 2.41 13.20 0.29
C TYR A 125 2.91 14.00 -0.93
N GLU A 126 2.05 14.16 -1.93
CA GLU A 126 2.36 14.81 -3.23
C GLU A 126 3.50 14.18 -4.04
N ALA A 127 4.06 13.03 -3.62
CA ALA A 127 4.97 12.30 -4.49
C ALA A 127 4.23 11.70 -5.70
N PRO A 128 4.82 11.73 -6.90
CA PRO A 128 4.23 11.07 -8.06
C PRO A 128 4.23 9.55 -7.84
N PHE A 129 3.07 8.89 -7.98
CA PHE A 129 2.94 7.45 -7.74
C PHE A 129 2.25 6.67 -8.86
N LEU A 130 1.41 7.35 -9.64
CA LEU A 130 0.70 6.78 -10.77
C LEU A 130 1.11 7.48 -12.06
N THR A 131 1.02 6.75 -13.17
CA THR A 131 1.20 7.26 -14.51
C THR A 131 -0.10 7.12 -15.28
N LEU A 132 -0.62 8.21 -15.84
CA LEU A 132 -1.77 8.23 -16.74
C LEU A 132 -1.31 8.35 -18.18
N GLN A 133 -1.67 7.38 -19.00
CA GLN A 133 -1.54 7.42 -20.46
C GLN A 133 -2.90 7.76 -21.06
N PHE A 134 -2.95 8.75 -21.95
CA PHE A 134 -4.20 9.19 -22.58
C PHE A 134 -4.30 8.73 -24.03
N PHE A 135 -5.52 8.41 -24.44
CA PHE A 135 -5.84 7.90 -25.77
C PHE A 135 -6.98 8.70 -26.35
N ARG A 136 -6.75 9.33 -27.53
CA ARG A 136 -7.79 9.99 -28.30
C ARG A 136 -8.55 8.95 -29.12
N LEU A 137 -9.86 8.90 -28.95
CA LEU A 137 -10.74 8.04 -29.73
C LEU A 137 -11.09 8.73 -31.05
N SER A 138 -11.27 7.96 -32.12
CA SER A 138 -11.63 8.46 -33.44
C SER A 138 -13.03 9.13 -33.41
N ASN A 139 -13.95 8.56 -32.63
CA ASN A 139 -15.29 9.10 -32.42
C ASN A 139 -15.60 9.21 -30.92
N PRO A 140 -16.48 10.15 -30.52
CA PRO A 140 -16.96 10.18 -29.15
C PRO A 140 -17.75 8.91 -28.84
N VAL A 141 -17.68 8.46 -27.57
CA VAL A 141 -18.47 7.33 -27.13
C VAL A 141 -19.96 7.69 -27.12
N SER A 142 -20.82 6.77 -27.49
CA SER A 142 -22.27 6.96 -27.46
C SER A 142 -22.84 6.99 -26.02
N LYS A 143 -22.13 6.37 -25.08
CA LYS A 143 -22.51 6.26 -23.69
C LYS A 143 -21.29 6.57 -22.78
N PRO A 144 -21.12 7.83 -22.37
CA PRO A 144 -20.07 8.22 -21.42
C PRO A 144 -20.21 7.49 -20.08
N TYR A 145 -19.10 7.40 -19.35
CA TYR A 145 -19.06 6.75 -18.03
C TYR A 145 -20.10 7.35 -17.07
N SER A 146 -20.86 6.49 -16.44
CA SER A 146 -21.87 6.84 -15.42
C SER A 146 -21.92 5.80 -14.30
N GLY A 147 -20.78 5.14 -14.04
CA GLY A 147 -20.66 4.10 -13.03
C GLY A 147 -20.57 4.62 -11.58
N PRO A 148 -20.42 3.74 -10.60
CA PRO A 148 -20.44 4.08 -9.17
C PRO A 148 -19.36 5.06 -8.74
N GLN A 149 -18.22 5.11 -9.45
CA GLN A 149 -17.09 6.00 -9.14
C GLN A 149 -17.24 7.41 -9.77
N GLN A 150 -18.35 7.68 -10.50
CA GLN A 150 -18.59 9.02 -11.07
C GLN A 150 -18.77 10.04 -9.95
N GLY A 151 -17.99 11.11 -10.00
CA GLY A 151 -18.03 12.16 -8.98
C GLY A 151 -17.32 11.78 -7.67
N GLN A 152 -16.52 10.72 -7.64
CA GLN A 152 -15.81 10.29 -6.45
C GLN A 152 -14.90 11.40 -5.89
N PHE A 153 -15.06 11.70 -4.59
CA PHE A 153 -14.33 12.79 -3.91
C PHE A 153 -13.14 12.29 -3.07
N GLY A 154 -12.83 10.99 -3.12
CA GLY A 154 -11.75 10.36 -2.37
C GLY A 154 -12.15 9.00 -1.80
N ILE A 155 -11.39 8.50 -0.84
CA ILE A 155 -11.60 7.20 -0.22
C ILE A 155 -12.94 7.18 0.53
N SER A 156 -13.85 6.30 0.14
CA SER A 156 -15.16 6.10 0.75
C SER A 156 -15.10 5.11 1.93
N ALA A 157 -16.17 5.09 2.74
CA ALA A 157 -16.33 4.05 3.77
C ALA A 157 -16.42 2.64 3.17
N GLN A 158 -17.01 2.52 1.97
CA GLN A 158 -17.09 1.26 1.25
C GLN A 158 -15.72 0.75 0.81
N ASP A 159 -14.81 1.63 0.33
CA ASP A 159 -13.44 1.25 -0.03
C ASP A 159 -12.69 0.65 1.16
N ILE A 160 -12.90 1.22 2.34
CA ILE A 160 -12.29 0.77 3.59
C ILE A 160 -12.89 -0.57 4.02
N GLN A 161 -14.23 -0.70 3.99
CA GLN A 161 -14.91 -1.93 4.37
C GLN A 161 -14.51 -3.11 3.48
N GLU A 162 -14.50 -2.93 2.16
CA GLU A 162 -14.08 -3.95 1.20
C GLU A 162 -12.61 -4.36 1.41
N LEU A 163 -11.74 -3.42 1.82
CA LEU A 163 -10.36 -3.75 2.14
C LEU A 163 -10.28 -4.61 3.42
N ILE A 164 -11.00 -4.23 4.47
CA ILE A 164 -11.01 -4.95 5.75
C ILE A 164 -11.60 -6.37 5.57
N GLU A 165 -12.65 -6.52 4.77
CA GLU A 165 -13.26 -7.83 4.47
C GLU A 165 -12.34 -8.73 3.64
N THR A 166 -11.49 -8.14 2.82
CA THR A 166 -10.47 -8.86 2.02
C THR A 166 -9.29 -9.31 2.90
N GLU A 167 -9.12 -8.73 4.09
CA GLU A 167 -8.11 -9.11 5.06
C GLU A 167 -8.45 -10.45 5.75
N GLY A 168 -8.11 -11.53 5.08
CA GLY A 168 -7.61 -12.70 5.80
C GLY A 168 -6.25 -12.36 6.43
N MET A 169 -5.66 -13.23 7.25
CA MET A 169 -4.29 -13.04 7.76
C MET A 169 -3.36 -12.67 6.61
N THR A 170 -2.87 -11.43 6.59
CA THR A 170 -1.96 -10.99 5.54
C THR A 170 -0.66 -11.79 5.61
N LEU A 171 -0.01 -11.98 4.48
CA LEU A 171 1.31 -12.64 4.44
C LEU A 171 2.30 -11.97 5.41
N GLY A 172 2.18 -10.65 5.60
CA GLY A 172 2.97 -9.90 6.58
C GLY A 172 2.65 -10.25 8.03
N GLN A 173 1.38 -10.45 8.38
CA GLN A 173 0.99 -10.91 9.72
C GLN A 173 1.47 -12.33 9.97
N VAL A 174 1.34 -13.21 8.99
CA VAL A 174 1.90 -14.59 9.07
C VAL A 174 3.42 -14.53 9.27
N THR A 175 4.13 -13.70 8.51
CA THR A 175 5.58 -13.55 8.63
C THR A 175 6.00 -12.95 9.98
N LYS A 176 5.28 -11.94 10.49
CA LYS A 176 5.49 -11.38 11.84
C LYS A 176 5.25 -12.45 12.93
N THR A 177 4.15 -13.18 12.81
CA THR A 177 3.81 -14.26 13.78
C THR A 177 4.84 -15.39 13.76
N LEU A 178 5.28 -15.80 12.57
CA LEU A 178 6.37 -16.80 12.44
C LEU A 178 7.69 -16.27 13.02
N GLY A 179 8.02 -15.01 12.81
CA GLY A 179 9.21 -14.38 13.39
C GLY A 179 9.14 -14.30 14.92
N ALA A 180 8.01 -13.94 15.49
CA ALA A 180 7.78 -13.95 16.93
C ALA A 180 7.88 -15.36 17.50
N LEU A 181 7.22 -16.33 16.86
CA LEU A 181 7.27 -17.73 17.26
C LEU A 181 8.71 -18.31 17.21
N ALA A 182 9.48 -17.97 16.17
CA ALA A 182 10.87 -18.37 16.07
C ALA A 182 11.72 -17.82 17.22
N LYS A 183 11.47 -16.56 17.63
CA LYS A 183 12.13 -15.94 18.79
C LYS A 183 11.76 -16.65 20.09
N ASP A 184 10.45 -16.89 20.32
CA ASP A 184 9.97 -17.59 21.52
C ASP A 184 10.55 -19.00 21.61
N VAL A 185 10.63 -19.72 20.49
CA VAL A 185 11.28 -21.04 20.43
C VAL A 185 12.78 -20.98 20.76
N ALA A 186 13.47 -19.93 20.28
CA ALA A 186 14.90 -19.74 20.61
C ALA A 186 15.11 -19.44 22.11
N GLU A 187 14.24 -18.61 22.72
CA GLU A 187 14.26 -18.29 24.16
C GLU A 187 13.94 -19.54 25.01
N LEU A 188 12.94 -20.32 24.60
CA LEU A 188 12.61 -21.59 25.25
C LEU A 188 13.77 -22.59 25.18
N ARG A 189 14.43 -22.75 24.03
CA ARG A 189 15.62 -23.59 23.88
C ARG A 189 16.73 -23.12 24.80
N GLY A 190 16.97 -21.81 24.90
CA GLY A 190 17.96 -21.26 25.84
C GLY A 190 17.64 -21.53 27.31
N SER A 191 16.35 -21.47 27.66
CA SER A 191 15.88 -21.75 29.03
C SER A 191 15.98 -23.24 29.38
N VAL A 192 15.58 -24.12 28.47
CA VAL A 192 15.72 -25.57 28.62
C VAL A 192 17.21 -25.98 28.69
N GLY A 193 18.06 -25.39 27.86
CA GLY A 193 19.50 -25.58 27.89
C GLY A 193 20.10 -25.19 29.26
N ARG A 194 19.70 -24.10 29.86
CA ARG A 194 20.12 -23.69 31.21
C ARG A 194 19.63 -24.68 32.28
N LEU A 195 18.37 -25.10 32.20
CA LEU A 195 17.79 -26.02 33.15
C LEU A 195 18.47 -27.42 33.09
N SER A 196 18.88 -27.87 31.91
CA SER A 196 19.46 -29.18 31.68
C SER A 196 20.84 -29.39 32.35
N TRP A 197 21.61 -28.32 32.60
CA TRP A 197 22.87 -28.41 33.33
C TRP A 197 22.76 -27.95 34.79
N VAL A 198 21.84 -27.07 35.12
CA VAL A 198 21.62 -26.61 36.51
C VAL A 198 20.95 -27.70 37.36
N LEU A 199 20.00 -28.43 36.79
CA LEU A 199 19.30 -29.50 37.51
C LEU A 199 20.23 -30.60 38.02
N PRO A 200 21.14 -31.18 37.23
CA PRO A 200 22.12 -32.14 37.72
C PRO A 200 23.05 -31.57 38.80
N LEU A 201 23.42 -30.29 38.70
CA LEU A 201 24.27 -29.65 39.71
C LEU A 201 23.54 -29.53 41.06
N ILE A 202 22.27 -29.13 41.07
CA ILE A 202 21.45 -29.05 42.30
C ILE A 202 21.31 -30.45 42.92
N VAL A 203 21.06 -31.49 42.10
CA VAL A 203 20.93 -32.86 42.58
C VAL A 203 22.25 -33.33 43.15
N ALA A 204 23.40 -33.06 42.50
CA ALA A 204 24.70 -33.43 42.99
C ALA A 204 25.06 -32.79 44.35
N VAL A 205 24.77 -31.48 44.50
CA VAL A 205 24.97 -30.76 45.76
C VAL A 205 24.03 -31.29 46.84
N GLY A 206 22.77 -31.57 46.53
CA GLY A 206 21.83 -32.17 47.47
C GLY A 206 22.28 -33.53 47.98
N MET A 207 22.77 -34.42 47.08
CA MET A 207 23.34 -35.74 47.48
C MET A 207 24.59 -35.59 48.32
N ALA A 208 25.48 -34.64 48.03
CA ALA A 208 26.68 -34.39 48.82
C ALA A 208 26.34 -33.93 50.25
N VAL A 209 25.35 -33.06 50.40
CA VAL A 209 24.87 -32.62 51.73
C VAL A 209 24.27 -33.77 52.54
N VAL A 210 23.43 -34.58 51.92
CA VAL A 210 22.83 -35.77 52.57
C VAL A 210 23.92 -36.77 52.98
N GLY A 211 24.89 -37.00 52.11
CA GLY A 211 26.03 -37.89 52.42
C GLY A 211 26.90 -37.43 53.60
N ALA A 212 27.15 -36.09 53.66
CA ALA A 212 27.89 -35.51 54.79
C ALA A 212 27.09 -35.57 56.10
N VAL A 213 25.80 -35.41 56.11
CA VAL A 213 24.95 -35.53 57.33
C VAL A 213 24.88 -36.96 57.80
N VAL A 214 24.88 -37.96 56.90
CA VAL A 214 24.85 -39.35 57.25
C VAL A 214 26.22 -39.81 57.78
N ALA A 215 27.34 -39.29 57.29
CA ALA A 215 28.71 -39.62 57.75
C ALA A 215 29.08 -39.02 59.10
N LEU A 216 28.30 -37.99 59.58
CA LEU A 216 28.47 -37.32 60.89
C LEU A 216 27.64 -37.95 62.02
N LYS A 217 26.80 -38.93 61.72
CA LYS A 217 26.06 -39.77 62.68
C LYS A 217 26.73 -41.10 62.90
#